data_d64a1d51cfc22b703d50caf386debd48
#
_entry.id   d64a1d51cfc22b703d50caf386debd48
#
_cell.length_a   1.000
_cell.length_b   1.000
_cell.length_c   1.000
_cell.angle_alpha   90.00
_cell.angle_beta   90.00
_cell.angle_gamma   90.00
#
_symmetry.space_group_name_H-M   'P 1'
#
loop_
_entity.id
_entity.type
_entity.pdbx_description
1 polymer ?
#
loop_
_entity_poly.entity_id
_entity_poly.type
_entity_poly.pdbx_seq_one_letter_code
_entity_poly.pdbx_strand_id
1 'polypeptide(L)'
;VPAVFIRLKYCNLGCSWCDTRFTWEEGEIEESELFSASDLADRAADLIASSEATPRNVHIVLTGGEPMLHQDRLPALIDELGRRGFGFFEIETNGMFVPSREMVERISWWNCSPKLTNNGLAREVNIVPKALHAIAATGRADFKFVVQTRTDLDEIAGDFTPLVGAENIMLMAEGITPQSQLAIMPWLMEECARRWFRFSPRLQVLAWGNQRGR
;
A
#
# COMPACT_ATOMS: atom_id res chain seq x y z
N VAL A 1 -12.59 8.39 -4.55
CA VAL A 1 -12.91 8.97 -3.24
C VAL A 1 -11.71 9.82 -2.81
N PRO A 2 -11.90 11.02 -2.25
CA PRO A 2 -10.83 11.80 -1.65
C PRO A 2 -10.16 11.04 -0.51
N ALA A 3 -8.84 11.18 -0.38
CA ALA A 3 -8.08 10.49 0.67
C ALA A 3 -7.00 11.39 1.26
N VAL A 4 -6.75 11.25 2.55
CA VAL A 4 -5.59 11.79 3.24
C VAL A 4 -4.59 10.68 3.48
N PHE A 5 -3.37 10.86 2.99
CA PHE A 5 -2.27 9.92 3.17
C PHE A 5 -1.44 10.29 4.39
N ILE A 6 -1.35 9.39 5.36
CA ILE A 6 -0.46 9.50 6.51
C ILE A 6 0.72 8.58 6.27
N ARG A 7 1.88 9.20 5.98
CA ARG A 7 3.09 8.47 5.61
C ARG A 7 4.05 8.33 6.79
N LEU A 8 4.28 7.08 7.19
CA LEU A 8 5.16 6.70 8.27
C LEU A 8 6.58 6.40 7.77
N LYS A 9 7.56 6.57 8.61
CA LYS A 9 8.95 6.25 8.30
C LYS A 9 9.28 4.78 8.57
N TYR A 10 10.40 4.38 7.98
CA TYR A 10 11.04 3.07 8.04
C TYR A 10 10.32 1.98 7.26
N CYS A 11 11.11 1.09 6.69
CA CYS A 11 10.66 -0.12 6.00
C CYS A 11 11.56 -1.28 6.40
N ASN A 12 11.00 -2.48 6.46
CA ASN A 12 11.75 -3.71 6.69
C ASN A 12 12.31 -4.32 5.40
N LEU A 13 12.00 -3.73 4.23
CA LEU A 13 12.48 -4.15 2.92
C LEU A 13 13.23 -3.01 2.22
N GLY A 14 14.24 -3.36 1.41
CA GLY A 14 15.02 -2.44 0.58
C GLY A 14 14.82 -2.69 -0.91
N CYS A 15 13.60 -2.48 -1.43
CA CYS A 15 13.29 -2.74 -2.83
C CYS A 15 14.08 -1.84 -3.79
N SER A 16 14.71 -2.42 -4.82
CA SER A 16 15.54 -1.71 -5.80
C SER A 16 14.78 -0.64 -6.59
N TRP A 17 13.50 -0.86 -6.85
CA TRP A 17 12.61 0.06 -7.58
C TRP A 17 11.66 0.87 -6.67
N CYS A 18 11.96 0.99 -5.37
CA CYS A 18 11.13 1.76 -4.44
C CYS A 18 11.02 3.22 -4.87
N ASP A 19 9.80 3.74 -4.95
CA ASP A 19 9.50 5.13 -5.30
C ASP A 19 9.42 6.07 -4.08
N THR A 20 9.61 5.52 -2.89
CA THR A 20 9.54 6.24 -1.61
C THR A 20 10.78 6.00 -0.72
N ARG A 21 11.98 5.88 -1.34
CA ARG A 21 13.26 5.65 -0.63
C ARG A 21 13.51 6.65 0.48
N PHE A 22 13.07 7.89 0.31
CA PHE A 22 13.14 8.95 1.32
C PHE A 22 12.46 8.61 2.65
N THR A 23 11.72 7.50 2.73
CA THR A 23 11.14 7.03 3.99
C THR A 23 12.04 6.10 4.78
N TRP A 24 13.03 5.45 4.15
CA TRP A 24 13.79 4.38 4.78
C TRP A 24 15.28 4.27 4.38
N GLU A 25 15.70 4.78 3.22
CA GLU A 25 17.07 4.60 2.73
C GLU A 25 18.03 5.54 3.45
N GLU A 26 19.14 5.00 3.94
CA GLU A 26 20.17 5.80 4.60
C GLU A 26 20.75 6.84 3.62
N GLY A 27 20.81 8.09 4.07
CA GLY A 27 21.23 9.22 3.23
C GLY A 27 20.14 9.86 2.38
N GLU A 28 19.01 9.18 2.16
CA GLU A 28 17.83 9.75 1.49
C GLU A 28 16.67 10.04 2.46
N ILE A 29 16.75 9.50 3.69
CA ILE A 29 15.69 9.66 4.67
C ILE A 29 15.52 11.13 5.06
N GLU A 30 14.39 11.70 4.71
CA GLU A 30 14.07 13.10 5.02
C GLU A 30 13.85 13.28 6.54
N GLU A 31 14.15 14.47 7.05
CA GLU A 31 13.77 14.83 8.41
C GLU A 31 12.26 14.71 8.57
N SER A 32 11.84 14.16 9.68
CA SER A 32 10.42 14.05 10.03
C SER A 32 10.18 14.56 11.43
N GLU A 33 9.08 15.24 11.58
CA GLU A 33 8.60 15.63 12.90
C GLU A 33 7.96 14.41 13.59
N LEU A 34 8.12 14.37 14.91
CA LEU A 34 7.37 13.46 15.76
C LEU A 34 6.06 14.11 16.14
N PHE A 35 4.97 13.48 15.81
CA PHE A 35 3.63 13.92 16.17
C PHE A 35 3.04 13.01 17.24
N SER A 36 2.26 13.59 18.15
CA SER A 36 1.31 12.82 18.91
C SER A 36 0.16 12.34 17.98
N ALA A 37 -0.55 11.29 18.38
CA ALA A 37 -1.71 10.81 17.62
C ALA A 37 -2.78 11.91 17.47
N SER A 38 -2.96 12.74 18.51
CA SER A 38 -3.89 13.86 18.48
C SER A 38 -3.48 14.93 17.47
N ASP A 39 -2.21 15.41 17.51
CA ASP A 39 -1.73 16.44 16.60
C ASP A 39 -1.80 15.99 15.13
N LEU A 40 -1.49 14.71 14.87
CA LEU A 40 -1.56 14.16 13.52
C LEU A 40 -3.02 14.07 13.03
N ALA A 41 -3.96 13.74 13.91
CA ALA A 41 -5.37 13.71 13.59
C ALA A 41 -5.93 15.13 13.35
N ASP A 42 -5.47 16.14 14.10
CA ASP A 42 -5.84 17.54 13.85
C ASP A 42 -5.32 18.02 12.50
N ARG A 43 -4.05 17.71 12.16
CA ARG A 43 -3.50 18.03 10.83
C ARG A 43 -4.28 17.36 9.69
N ALA A 44 -4.72 16.12 9.86
CA ALA A 44 -5.54 15.43 8.86
C ALA A 44 -6.90 16.14 8.66
N ALA A 45 -7.51 16.64 9.74
CA ALA A 45 -8.73 17.42 9.68
C ALA A 45 -8.51 18.78 9.00
N ASP A 46 -7.42 19.48 9.32
CA ASP A 46 -7.06 20.77 8.73
C ASP A 46 -6.82 20.68 7.22
N LEU A 47 -6.23 19.59 6.73
CA LEU A 47 -6.00 19.36 5.29
C LEU A 47 -7.30 19.38 4.46
N ILE A 48 -8.40 18.96 5.03
CA ILE A 48 -9.70 18.93 4.33
C ILE A 48 -10.57 20.14 4.64
N ALA A 49 -10.22 20.98 5.62
CA ALA A 49 -11.05 22.09 6.08
C ALA A 49 -11.33 23.15 5.00
N SER A 50 -10.44 23.28 4.01
CA SER A 50 -10.59 24.23 2.88
C SER A 50 -11.35 23.62 1.68
N SER A 51 -11.79 22.38 1.76
CA SER A 51 -12.50 21.66 0.70
C SER A 51 -13.99 21.47 1.07
N GLU A 52 -14.79 21.04 0.10
CA GLU A 52 -16.17 20.60 0.35
C GLU A 52 -16.24 19.18 0.98
N ALA A 53 -15.10 18.55 1.20
CA ALA A 53 -15.02 17.22 1.81
C ALA A 53 -15.32 17.29 3.31
N THR A 54 -15.99 16.27 3.81
CA THR A 54 -16.20 16.06 5.24
C THR A 54 -15.38 14.84 5.69
N PRO A 55 -14.97 14.75 6.97
CA PRO A 55 -14.23 13.58 7.44
C PRO A 55 -14.89 12.23 7.11
N ARG A 56 -16.22 12.18 7.08
CA ARG A 56 -16.98 10.96 6.74
C ARG A 56 -16.83 10.52 5.27
N ASN A 57 -16.52 11.45 4.38
CA ASN A 57 -16.41 11.21 2.94
C ASN A 57 -14.96 11.07 2.47
N VAL A 58 -14.01 11.12 3.39
CA VAL A 58 -12.59 11.03 3.11
C VAL A 58 -12.02 9.75 3.70
N HIS A 59 -11.27 9.01 2.89
CA HIS A 59 -10.52 7.87 3.37
C HIS A 59 -9.20 8.31 4.02
N ILE A 60 -8.82 7.68 5.10
CA ILE A 60 -7.47 7.80 5.66
C ILE A 60 -6.65 6.60 5.17
N VAL A 61 -5.56 6.88 4.48
CA VAL A 61 -4.64 5.85 3.99
C VAL A 61 -3.36 5.89 4.83
N LEU A 62 -3.20 4.87 5.67
CA LEU A 62 -1.99 4.66 6.46
C LEU A 62 -0.95 3.97 5.55
N THR A 63 0.15 4.63 5.30
CA THR A 63 1.19 4.19 4.38
C THR A 63 2.58 4.58 4.89
N GLY A 64 3.61 4.52 4.07
CA GLY A 64 4.93 4.99 4.45
C GLY A 64 6.04 4.22 3.76
N GLY A 65 7.06 3.82 4.53
CA GLY A 65 7.89 2.68 4.22
C GLY A 65 7.06 1.41 4.43
N GLU A 66 6.94 0.97 5.68
CA GLU A 66 6.02 -0.11 6.07
C GLU A 66 5.26 0.29 7.34
N PRO A 67 3.96 0.60 7.25
CA PRO A 67 3.19 1.07 8.40
C PRO A 67 3.02 0.01 9.48
N MET A 68 3.04 -1.29 9.15
CA MET A 68 2.89 -2.35 10.13
C MET A 68 4.08 -2.50 11.09
N LEU A 69 5.20 -1.84 10.82
CA LEU A 69 6.27 -1.67 11.82
C LEU A 69 5.81 -0.89 13.07
N HIS A 70 4.75 -0.11 12.92
CA HIS A 70 4.18 0.75 13.95
C HIS A 70 2.80 0.26 14.43
N GLN A 71 2.44 -1.00 14.18
CA GLN A 71 1.09 -1.51 14.45
C GLN A 71 0.66 -1.44 15.93
N ASP A 72 1.61 -1.29 16.84
CA ASP A 72 1.35 -1.06 18.28
C ASP A 72 0.86 0.37 18.59
N ARG A 73 1.12 1.33 17.72
CA ARG A 73 0.77 2.75 17.87
C ARG A 73 -0.39 3.18 16.98
N LEU A 74 -0.61 2.49 15.86
CA LEU A 74 -1.66 2.83 14.90
C LEU A 74 -3.08 2.79 15.49
N PRO A 75 -3.47 1.88 16.39
CA PRO A 75 -4.78 1.89 17.02
C PRO A 75 -5.12 3.23 17.68
N ALA A 76 -4.18 3.80 18.44
CA ALA A 76 -4.38 5.07 19.10
C ALA A 76 -4.57 6.23 18.10
N LEU A 77 -3.83 6.23 16.99
CA LEU A 77 -4.00 7.20 15.91
C LEU A 77 -5.36 7.06 15.23
N ILE A 78 -5.78 5.83 14.92
CA ILE A 78 -7.09 5.56 14.30
C ILE A 78 -8.22 6.03 15.21
N ASP A 79 -8.12 5.79 16.52
CA ASP A 79 -9.12 6.23 17.49
C ASP A 79 -9.19 7.77 17.57
N GLU A 80 -8.05 8.48 17.48
CA GLU A 80 -8.01 9.95 17.43
C GLU A 80 -8.62 10.50 16.13
N LEU A 81 -8.32 9.90 14.98
CA LEU A 81 -8.93 10.24 13.70
C LEU A 81 -10.45 9.99 13.74
N GLY A 82 -10.88 8.89 14.36
CA GLY A 82 -12.30 8.59 14.56
C GLY A 82 -13.03 9.67 15.37
N ARG A 83 -12.39 10.22 16.40
CA ARG A 83 -12.95 11.35 17.19
C ARG A 83 -13.15 12.63 16.37
N ARG A 84 -12.36 12.82 15.28
CA ARG A 84 -12.51 13.93 14.32
C ARG A 84 -13.49 13.61 13.20
N GLY A 85 -14.15 12.44 13.27
CA GLY A 85 -15.23 12.05 12.36
C GLY A 85 -14.80 11.25 11.14
N PHE A 86 -13.52 10.88 10.99
CA PHE A 86 -13.08 9.93 9.96
C PHE A 86 -13.59 8.53 10.28
N GLY A 87 -14.06 7.80 9.27
CA GLY A 87 -14.70 6.50 9.48
C GLY A 87 -14.24 5.40 8.54
N PHE A 88 -13.33 5.67 7.60
CA PHE A 88 -12.81 4.67 6.69
C PHE A 88 -11.28 4.71 6.66
N PHE A 89 -10.66 3.63 7.12
CA PHE A 89 -9.22 3.52 7.29
C PHE A 89 -8.67 2.43 6.38
N GLU A 90 -7.78 2.82 5.48
CA GLU A 90 -7.02 1.91 4.62
C GLU A 90 -5.59 1.80 5.11
N ILE A 91 -4.96 0.67 4.86
CA ILE A 91 -3.54 0.49 5.10
C ILE A 91 -2.85 -0.05 3.85
N GLU A 92 -1.74 0.58 3.44
CA GLU A 92 -0.85 0.08 2.39
C GLU A 92 0.33 -0.64 3.04
N THR A 93 0.37 -1.96 2.97
CA THR A 93 1.40 -2.79 3.61
C THR A 93 2.06 -3.76 2.64
N ASN A 94 3.31 -4.13 2.91
CA ASN A 94 4.00 -5.16 2.13
C ASN A 94 3.60 -6.61 2.50
N GLY A 95 2.75 -6.79 3.51
CA GLY A 95 2.23 -8.11 3.90
C GLY A 95 3.18 -8.98 4.70
N MET A 96 4.25 -8.42 5.28
CA MET A 96 5.25 -9.16 6.05
C MET A 96 4.90 -9.33 7.53
N PHE A 97 3.92 -8.59 8.03
CA PHE A 97 3.54 -8.60 9.45
C PHE A 97 2.16 -9.21 9.64
N VAL A 98 2.06 -10.14 10.61
CA VAL A 98 0.75 -10.64 11.03
C VAL A 98 0.01 -9.51 11.74
N PRO A 99 -1.20 -9.12 11.27
CA PRO A 99 -1.96 -8.07 11.92
C PRO A 99 -2.36 -8.49 13.36
N SER A 100 -2.25 -7.55 14.29
CA SER A 100 -2.84 -7.69 15.61
C SER A 100 -4.37 -7.67 15.51
N ARG A 101 -5.05 -8.21 16.52
CA ARG A 101 -6.52 -8.17 16.58
C ARG A 101 -7.02 -6.72 16.49
N GLU A 102 -6.39 -5.81 17.18
CA GLU A 102 -6.76 -4.39 17.19
C GLU A 102 -6.68 -3.75 15.80
N MET A 103 -5.67 -4.11 15.01
CA MET A 103 -5.56 -3.65 13.61
C MET A 103 -6.66 -4.26 12.73
N VAL A 104 -6.94 -5.56 12.86
CA VAL A 104 -8.01 -6.23 12.10
C VAL A 104 -9.37 -5.59 12.38
N GLU A 105 -9.64 -5.20 13.63
CA GLU A 105 -10.92 -4.59 14.03
C GLU A 105 -11.07 -3.15 13.48
N ARG A 106 -9.99 -2.39 13.33
CA ARG A 106 -10.02 -0.96 12.96
C ARG A 106 -9.83 -0.67 11.48
N ILE A 107 -9.05 -1.50 10.77
CA ILE A 107 -8.80 -1.29 9.34
C ILE A 107 -10.02 -1.69 8.52
N SER A 108 -10.52 -0.75 7.72
CA SER A 108 -11.64 -0.93 6.82
C SER A 108 -11.24 -1.68 5.55
N TRP A 109 -10.03 -1.43 5.03
CA TRP A 109 -9.51 -2.10 3.82
C TRP A 109 -7.99 -2.26 3.84
N TRP A 110 -7.52 -3.42 3.41
CA TRP A 110 -6.10 -3.78 3.34
C TRP A 110 -5.62 -3.72 1.89
N ASN A 111 -4.82 -2.74 1.55
CA ASN A 111 -4.09 -2.66 0.29
C ASN A 111 -2.74 -3.35 0.48
N CYS A 112 -2.72 -4.66 0.41
CA CYS A 112 -1.50 -5.44 0.59
C CYS A 112 -0.71 -5.47 -0.72
N SER A 113 0.57 -5.12 -0.68
CA SER A 113 1.46 -5.16 -1.85
C SER A 113 2.65 -6.07 -1.59
N PRO A 114 2.48 -7.40 -1.61
CA PRO A 114 3.59 -8.32 -1.44
C PRO A 114 4.64 -8.10 -2.52
N LYS A 115 5.89 -8.34 -2.17
CA LYS A 115 6.99 -8.10 -3.10
C LYS A 115 7.40 -9.39 -3.78
N LEU A 116 7.70 -9.28 -5.08
CA LEU A 116 8.25 -10.33 -5.91
C LEU A 116 9.77 -10.26 -5.90
N THR A 117 10.43 -11.29 -6.39
CA THR A 117 11.90 -11.32 -6.52
C THR A 117 12.45 -10.21 -7.42
N ASN A 118 11.60 -9.59 -8.25
CA ASN A 118 11.94 -8.42 -9.06
C ASN A 118 12.32 -7.18 -8.22
N ASN A 119 12.08 -7.19 -6.91
CA ASN A 119 12.53 -6.12 -6.00
C ASN A 119 14.03 -6.19 -5.66
N GLY A 120 14.74 -7.21 -6.16
CA GLY A 120 16.17 -7.42 -5.91
C GLY A 120 16.49 -8.19 -4.63
N LEU A 121 15.50 -8.65 -3.88
CA LEU A 121 15.67 -9.46 -2.68
C LEU A 121 15.34 -10.94 -2.96
N ALA A 122 15.90 -11.83 -2.13
CA ALA A 122 15.60 -13.25 -2.22
C ALA A 122 14.11 -13.53 -1.90
N ARG A 123 13.58 -14.58 -2.55
CA ARG A 123 12.16 -14.96 -2.41
C ARG A 123 11.75 -15.18 -0.95
N GLU A 124 12.58 -15.82 -0.16
CA GLU A 124 12.34 -16.15 1.24
C GLU A 124 12.23 -14.90 2.13
N VAL A 125 12.80 -13.79 1.69
CA VAL A 125 12.71 -12.48 2.37
C VAL A 125 11.38 -11.79 2.08
N ASN A 126 10.72 -12.13 0.97
CA ASN A 126 9.54 -11.44 0.48
C ASN A 126 8.21 -12.06 0.94
N ILE A 127 8.21 -13.30 1.44
CA ILE A 127 6.99 -14.07 1.67
C ILE A 127 6.88 -14.51 3.13
N VAL A 128 5.81 -14.04 3.80
CA VAL A 128 5.39 -14.52 5.12
C VAL A 128 3.97 -15.09 5.02
N PRO A 129 3.81 -16.40 4.75
CA PRO A 129 2.51 -17.01 4.48
C PRO A 129 1.47 -16.74 5.57
N LYS A 130 1.89 -16.78 6.83
CA LYS A 130 1.00 -16.52 7.98
C LYS A 130 0.42 -15.10 7.95
N ALA A 131 1.21 -14.10 7.54
CA ALA A 131 0.75 -12.72 7.45
C ALA A 131 -0.24 -12.56 6.28
N LEU A 132 0.09 -13.10 5.11
CA LEU A 132 -0.76 -13.05 3.93
C LEU A 132 -2.11 -13.75 4.17
N HIS A 133 -2.11 -14.94 4.78
CA HIS A 133 -3.34 -15.65 5.16
C HIS A 133 -4.17 -14.83 6.15
N ALA A 134 -3.54 -14.21 7.16
CA ALA A 134 -4.27 -13.43 8.16
C ALA A 134 -4.92 -12.19 7.54
N ILE A 135 -4.25 -11.52 6.60
CA ILE A 135 -4.80 -10.38 5.86
C ILE A 135 -5.94 -10.86 4.93
N ALA A 136 -5.74 -11.93 4.17
CA ALA A 136 -6.76 -12.49 3.28
C ALA A 136 -8.02 -12.92 4.06
N ALA A 137 -7.84 -13.53 5.23
CA ALA A 137 -8.94 -13.99 6.10
C ALA A 137 -9.82 -12.84 6.62
N THR A 138 -9.39 -11.58 6.53
CA THR A 138 -10.24 -10.43 6.86
C THR A 138 -11.42 -10.28 5.89
N GLY A 139 -11.33 -10.82 4.67
CA GLY A 139 -12.30 -10.63 3.58
C GLY A 139 -12.38 -9.18 3.07
N ARG A 140 -11.43 -8.33 3.44
CA ARG A 140 -11.38 -6.89 3.13
C ARG A 140 -9.99 -6.51 2.63
N ALA A 141 -9.46 -7.25 1.66
CA ALA A 141 -8.09 -7.06 1.18
C ALA A 141 -7.98 -7.17 -0.34
N ASP A 142 -7.13 -6.32 -0.91
CA ASP A 142 -6.58 -6.45 -2.25
C ASP A 142 -5.09 -6.78 -2.16
N PHE A 143 -4.63 -7.72 -2.99
CA PHE A 143 -3.21 -8.06 -3.09
C PHE A 143 -2.66 -7.55 -4.42
N LYS A 144 -1.96 -6.41 -4.35
CA LYS A 144 -1.47 -5.66 -5.49
C LYS A 144 0.00 -5.96 -5.76
N PHE A 145 0.30 -6.56 -6.89
CA PHE A 145 1.65 -6.94 -7.30
C PHE A 145 2.21 -5.99 -8.35
N VAL A 146 3.45 -5.54 -8.13
CA VAL A 146 4.21 -4.73 -9.09
C VAL A 146 4.90 -5.67 -10.07
N VAL A 147 4.53 -5.58 -11.34
CA VAL A 147 4.95 -6.50 -12.41
C VAL A 147 5.86 -5.79 -13.39
N GLN A 148 7.03 -6.37 -13.65
CA GLN A 148 8.01 -5.92 -14.65
C GLN A 148 8.01 -6.81 -15.89
N THR A 149 7.91 -8.12 -15.69
CA THR A 149 8.06 -9.12 -16.73
C THR A 149 7.01 -10.22 -16.62
N ARG A 150 6.92 -11.07 -17.66
CA ARG A 150 6.00 -12.22 -17.64
C ARG A 150 6.37 -13.27 -16.61
N THR A 151 7.64 -13.41 -16.24
CA THR A 151 8.09 -14.36 -15.20
C THR A 151 7.55 -14.01 -13.81
N ASP A 152 7.28 -12.74 -13.56
CA ASP A 152 6.64 -12.30 -12.31
C ASP A 152 5.23 -12.92 -12.14
N LEU A 153 4.54 -13.19 -13.26
CA LEU A 153 3.22 -13.81 -13.23
C LEU A 153 3.26 -15.29 -12.81
N ASP A 154 4.36 -15.96 -13.09
CA ASP A 154 4.55 -17.37 -12.68
C ASP A 154 4.86 -17.44 -11.18
N GLU A 155 5.64 -16.49 -10.66
CA GLU A 155 5.86 -16.32 -9.21
C GLU A 155 4.54 -16.02 -8.49
N ILE A 156 3.72 -15.10 -9.00
CA ILE A 156 2.40 -14.78 -8.42
C ILE A 156 1.50 -16.03 -8.41
N ALA A 157 1.45 -16.76 -9.52
CA ALA A 157 0.60 -17.95 -9.64
C ALA A 157 1.03 -19.09 -8.72
N GLY A 158 2.34 -19.31 -8.59
CA GLY A 158 2.89 -20.40 -7.79
C GLY A 158 2.94 -20.12 -6.29
N ASP A 159 3.33 -18.91 -5.93
CA ASP A 159 3.67 -18.59 -4.54
C ASP A 159 2.57 -17.84 -3.79
N PHE A 160 1.85 -16.95 -4.46
CA PHE A 160 0.90 -16.06 -3.80
C PHE A 160 -0.56 -16.44 -4.02
N THR A 161 -0.94 -16.88 -5.21
CA THR A 161 -2.33 -17.27 -5.49
C THR A 161 -2.86 -18.33 -4.52
N PRO A 162 -2.10 -19.38 -4.13
CA PRO A 162 -2.55 -20.34 -3.13
C PRO A 162 -2.76 -19.75 -1.72
N LEU A 163 -2.10 -18.62 -1.43
CA LEU A 163 -2.16 -17.99 -0.11
C LEU A 163 -3.30 -16.98 0.03
N VAL A 164 -3.63 -16.28 -1.08
CA VAL A 164 -4.51 -15.10 -0.99
C VAL A 164 -5.79 -15.21 -1.83
N GLY A 165 -5.89 -16.21 -2.71
CA GLY A 165 -6.99 -16.36 -3.66
C GLY A 165 -6.83 -15.49 -4.92
N ALA A 166 -7.15 -16.03 -6.09
CA ALA A 166 -7.00 -15.36 -7.37
C ALA A 166 -7.88 -14.09 -7.48
N GLU A 167 -9.07 -14.14 -6.91
CA GLU A 167 -10.07 -13.06 -6.88
C GLU A 167 -9.59 -11.80 -6.18
N ASN A 168 -8.63 -11.93 -5.25
CA ASN A 168 -8.07 -10.83 -4.50
C ASN A 168 -6.82 -10.22 -5.15
N ILE A 169 -6.34 -10.82 -6.26
CA ILE A 169 -5.12 -10.38 -6.94
C ILE A 169 -5.40 -9.21 -7.87
N MET A 170 -4.52 -8.22 -7.79
CA MET A 170 -4.49 -7.05 -8.64
C MET A 170 -3.07 -6.84 -9.18
N LEU A 171 -2.92 -6.64 -10.48
CA LEU A 171 -1.62 -6.42 -11.11
C LEU A 171 -1.43 -4.96 -11.46
N MET A 172 -0.22 -4.46 -11.26
CA MET A 172 0.17 -3.08 -11.53
C MET A 172 1.50 -3.08 -12.29
N ALA A 173 1.56 -2.33 -13.39
CA ALA A 173 2.82 -2.15 -14.12
C ALA A 173 3.86 -1.42 -13.25
N GLU A 174 5.10 -1.90 -13.26
CA GLU A 174 6.22 -1.17 -12.66
C GLU A 174 6.54 0.08 -13.47
N GLY A 175 7.09 1.10 -12.82
CA GLY A 175 7.61 2.31 -13.45
C GLY A 175 7.07 3.59 -12.84
N ILE A 176 7.92 4.63 -12.88
CA ILE A 176 7.66 5.96 -12.32
C ILE A 176 7.44 7.02 -13.41
N THR A 177 7.40 6.63 -14.68
CA THR A 177 7.12 7.51 -15.82
C THR A 177 5.92 7.00 -16.62
N PRO A 178 5.18 7.88 -17.33
CA PRO A 178 4.14 7.44 -18.25
C PRO A 178 4.65 6.43 -19.29
N GLN A 179 5.85 6.63 -19.82
CA GLN A 179 6.45 5.77 -20.83
C GLN A 179 6.70 4.36 -20.30
N SER A 180 7.28 4.22 -19.08
CA SER A 180 7.52 2.91 -18.48
C SER A 180 6.22 2.17 -18.18
N GLN A 181 5.18 2.88 -17.69
CA GLN A 181 3.86 2.30 -17.48
C GLN A 181 3.24 1.79 -18.78
N LEU A 182 3.22 2.63 -19.83
CA LEU A 182 2.61 2.32 -21.13
C LEU A 182 3.34 1.18 -21.87
N ALA A 183 4.62 0.95 -21.61
CA ALA A 183 5.36 -0.18 -22.17
C ALA A 183 4.89 -1.54 -21.64
N ILE A 184 4.44 -1.58 -20.39
CA ILE A 184 4.03 -2.82 -19.69
C ILE A 184 2.51 -3.02 -19.78
N MET A 185 1.73 -1.98 -19.65
CA MET A 185 0.27 -2.04 -19.50
C MET A 185 -0.44 -2.88 -20.57
N PRO A 186 -0.17 -2.76 -21.90
CA PRO A 186 -0.94 -3.49 -22.90
C PRO A 186 -0.93 -5.01 -22.66
N TRP A 187 0.26 -5.61 -22.60
CA TRP A 187 0.38 -7.05 -22.40
C TRP A 187 -0.06 -7.49 -20.98
N LEU A 188 0.12 -6.63 -19.96
CA LEU A 188 -0.28 -6.95 -18.59
C LEU A 188 -1.82 -6.97 -18.46
N MET A 189 -2.53 -6.08 -19.15
CA MET A 189 -4.00 -6.07 -19.19
C MET A 189 -4.54 -7.32 -19.90
N GLU A 190 -3.89 -7.79 -20.98
CA GLU A 190 -4.23 -9.05 -21.65
C GLU A 190 -4.05 -10.25 -20.69
N GLU A 191 -2.95 -10.27 -19.94
CA GLU A 191 -2.70 -11.32 -18.93
C GLU A 191 -3.70 -11.25 -17.78
N CYS A 192 -4.09 -10.07 -17.34
CA CYS A 192 -5.16 -9.90 -16.34
C CYS A 192 -6.47 -10.52 -16.83
N ALA A 193 -6.89 -10.20 -18.06
CA ALA A 193 -8.10 -10.76 -18.64
C ALA A 193 -8.03 -12.29 -18.77
N ARG A 194 -6.88 -12.83 -19.19
CA ARG A 194 -6.66 -14.28 -19.36
C ARG A 194 -6.67 -15.05 -18.04
N ARG A 195 -6.12 -14.46 -16.97
CA ARG A 195 -5.94 -15.10 -15.65
C ARG A 195 -7.04 -14.74 -14.64
N TRP A 196 -8.01 -13.91 -15.02
CA TRP A 196 -9.05 -13.37 -14.13
C TRP A 196 -8.49 -12.56 -12.96
N PHE A 197 -7.36 -11.87 -13.17
CA PHE A 197 -6.82 -10.90 -12.24
C PHE A 197 -7.34 -9.50 -12.54
N ARG A 198 -7.39 -8.66 -11.51
CA ARG A 198 -7.73 -7.25 -11.68
C ARG A 198 -6.50 -6.47 -12.11
N PHE A 199 -6.71 -5.37 -12.82
CA PHE A 199 -5.65 -4.45 -13.22
C PHE A 199 -5.78 -3.12 -12.45
N SER A 200 -4.65 -2.56 -11.95
CA SER A 200 -4.58 -1.26 -11.29
C SER A 200 -3.56 -0.37 -11.99
N PRO A 201 -3.98 0.67 -12.71
CA PRO A 201 -3.04 1.65 -13.25
C PRO A 201 -2.55 2.59 -12.15
N ARG A 202 -1.35 3.15 -12.34
CA ARG A 202 -0.85 4.27 -11.53
C ARG A 202 -1.29 5.58 -12.19
N LEU A 203 -2.54 5.96 -12.02
CA LEU A 203 -3.14 7.13 -12.69
C LEU A 203 -2.36 8.41 -12.41
N GLN A 204 -1.85 8.60 -11.19
CA GLN A 204 -1.02 9.75 -10.83
C GLN A 204 0.27 9.82 -11.66
N VAL A 205 0.88 8.66 -11.96
CA VAL A 205 2.09 8.61 -12.79
C VAL A 205 1.76 8.95 -14.24
N LEU A 206 0.64 8.45 -14.75
CA LEU A 206 0.18 8.75 -16.12
C LEU A 206 -0.18 10.22 -16.30
N ALA A 207 -0.80 10.83 -15.27
CA ALA A 207 -1.26 12.22 -15.32
C ALA A 207 -0.16 13.25 -15.04
N TRP A 208 0.70 12.98 -14.06
CA TRP A 208 1.65 13.97 -13.52
C TRP A 208 3.10 13.45 -13.44
N GLY A 209 3.38 12.23 -13.93
CA GLY A 209 4.69 11.62 -13.76
C GLY A 209 5.00 11.32 -12.30
N ASN A 210 6.26 11.47 -11.90
CA ASN A 210 6.72 11.21 -10.52
C ASN A 210 6.67 12.47 -9.63
N GLN A 211 5.62 13.30 -9.76
CA GLN A 211 5.46 14.47 -8.90
C GLN A 211 4.87 14.07 -7.54
N ARG A 212 5.51 14.53 -6.46
CA ARG A 212 5.01 14.33 -5.09
C ARG A 212 3.87 15.31 -4.76
N GLY A 213 2.91 14.89 -3.93
CA GLY A 213 1.82 15.75 -3.46
C GLY A 213 0.71 16.01 -4.49
N ARG A 214 0.56 15.11 -5.44
CA ARG A 214 -0.50 15.15 -6.46
C ARG A 214 -1.44 13.96 -6.32
#